data_7072e720ed990dd0cab87938e417590e
#
_entry.id   7072e720ed990dd0cab87938e417590e
#
_cell.length_a   1.000
_cell.length_b   1.000
_cell.length_c   1.000
_cell.angle_alpha   90.00
_cell.angle_beta   90.00
_cell.angle_gamma   90.00
#
_symmetry.space_group_name_H-M   'P 1'
#
loop_
_entity.id
_entity.type
_entity.pdbx_description
1 polymer ?
#
loop_
_entity_poly.entity_id
_entity_poly.type
_entity_poly.pdbx_seq_one_letter_code
_entity_poly.pdbx_strand_id
1 'polypeptide(L)'
;RSWFLKYNVTISIDDLHPEQGWGCEGDESVGYLEELNKEFGCKFNLFIPSNYHGKYPLSEHKDWVDFWKNKDWVELSAHGHYHDCRNGGPGECEFAELDYNGAIERISDSMSEWSKCDYLPEGFRMPGWLCNQESGRAIGEKYSYVAIHSHLNDSINFGTKTIKGEVGIHKTDSINVWNNTFMF
;
A
#
# COMPACT_ATOMS: atom_id res chain seq x y z
N ARG A 1 20.59 -15.80 -30.96
CA ARG A 1 19.61 -14.74 -30.57
C ARG A 1 19.19 -15.07 -29.14
N SER A 2 19.73 -14.37 -28.14
CA SER A 2 19.29 -14.49 -26.76
C SER A 2 17.96 -13.79 -26.65
N TRP A 3 16.91 -14.54 -26.31
CA TRP A 3 15.62 -14.01 -25.93
C TRP A 3 15.74 -13.52 -24.50
N PHE A 4 16.02 -12.24 -24.29
CA PHE A 4 15.87 -11.63 -22.98
C PHE A 4 14.37 -11.48 -22.75
N LEU A 5 13.80 -12.29 -21.88
CA LEU A 5 12.49 -12.05 -21.31
C LEU A 5 12.60 -10.74 -20.50
N LYS A 6 11.91 -9.72 -20.96
CA LYS A 6 11.85 -8.43 -20.28
C LYS A 6 10.73 -8.54 -19.24
N TYR A 7 11.08 -8.71 -17.99
CA TYR A 7 10.12 -8.67 -16.88
C TYR A 7 9.98 -7.22 -16.42
N ASN A 8 8.74 -6.75 -16.27
CA ASN A 8 8.45 -5.53 -15.54
C ASN A 8 8.20 -5.93 -14.07
N VAL A 9 9.07 -5.47 -13.19
CA VAL A 9 8.94 -5.72 -11.75
C VAL A 9 8.52 -4.42 -11.09
N THR A 10 7.44 -4.46 -10.32
CA THR A 10 7.04 -3.37 -9.43
C THR A 10 7.36 -3.77 -8.00
N ILE A 11 8.07 -2.91 -7.30
CA ILE A 11 8.38 -3.10 -5.89
C ILE A 11 7.38 -2.28 -5.08
N SER A 12 6.70 -2.91 -4.15
CA SER A 12 5.79 -2.22 -3.25
C SER A 12 6.23 -2.34 -1.80
N ILE A 13 5.95 -1.30 -1.03
CA ILE A 13 6.23 -1.21 0.40
C ILE A 13 4.93 -0.85 1.10
N ASP A 14 4.55 -1.64 2.09
CA ASP A 14 3.37 -1.42 2.91
C ASP A 14 3.74 -0.67 4.19
N ASP A 15 2.74 -0.10 4.86
CA ASP A 15 2.82 0.48 6.20
C ASP A 15 3.70 1.74 6.33
N LEU A 16 4.10 2.34 5.22
CA LEU A 16 4.84 3.59 5.27
C LEU A 16 3.95 4.70 5.84
N HIS A 17 4.43 5.40 6.87
CA HIS A 17 3.68 6.45 7.54
C HIS A 17 4.64 7.50 8.16
N PRO A 18 4.14 8.69 8.56
CA PRO A 18 4.99 9.78 9.06
C PRO A 18 5.71 9.50 10.39
N GLU A 19 5.32 8.50 11.15
CA GLU A 19 6.00 8.12 12.38
C GLU A 19 7.35 7.47 12.08
N GLN A 20 8.38 7.83 12.85
CA GLN A 20 9.64 7.10 12.84
C GLN A 20 9.48 5.80 13.64
N GLY A 21 9.75 4.65 13.05
CA GLY A 21 9.79 3.41 13.82
C GLY A 21 9.37 2.15 13.09
N TRP A 22 8.49 2.18 12.11
CA TRP A 22 8.10 1.00 11.36
C TRP A 22 8.29 1.19 9.86
N GLY A 23 9.32 0.57 9.31
CA GLY A 23 9.61 0.68 7.88
C GLY A 23 10.05 2.08 7.43
N CYS A 24 9.96 3.05 8.32
CA CYS A 24 10.33 4.44 8.12
C CYS A 24 11.30 4.90 9.21
N GLU A 25 12.14 4.02 9.71
CA GLU A 25 13.15 4.40 10.70
C GLU A 25 14.13 5.39 10.09
N GLY A 26 13.78 6.66 10.28
CA GLY A 26 14.64 7.77 9.96
C GLY A 26 14.93 7.96 8.47
N ASP A 27 15.88 8.78 8.20
CA ASP A 27 16.41 9.08 6.87
C ASP A 27 17.00 7.85 6.16
N GLU A 28 17.31 6.79 6.89
CA GLU A 28 17.95 5.59 6.37
C GLU A 28 17.06 4.80 5.40
N SER A 29 15.77 4.63 5.71
CA SER A 29 14.87 3.92 4.78
C SER A 29 14.58 4.73 3.52
N VAL A 30 14.50 6.05 3.64
CA VAL A 30 14.40 6.96 2.50
C VAL A 30 15.67 6.90 1.66
N GLY A 31 16.84 6.89 2.29
CA GLY A 31 18.14 6.78 1.64
C GLY A 31 18.24 5.53 0.79
N TYR A 32 17.84 4.37 1.30
CA TYR A 32 17.87 3.10 0.55
C TYR A 32 17.00 3.13 -0.71
N LEU A 33 15.81 3.70 -0.66
CA LEU A 33 14.95 3.78 -1.85
C LEU A 33 15.56 4.68 -2.92
N GLU A 34 16.15 5.80 -2.52
CA GLU A 34 16.85 6.69 -3.44
C GLU A 34 18.11 6.05 -4.04
N GLU A 35 18.87 5.31 -3.25
CA GLU A 35 20.03 4.56 -3.73
C GLU A 35 19.63 3.50 -4.75
N LEU A 36 18.60 2.69 -4.45
CA LEU A 36 18.09 1.67 -5.36
C LEU A 36 17.54 2.29 -6.66
N ASN A 37 16.88 3.43 -6.56
CA ASN A 37 16.44 4.15 -7.75
C ASN A 37 17.64 4.66 -8.58
N LYS A 38 18.65 5.27 -7.94
CA LYS A 38 19.84 5.79 -8.64
C LYS A 38 20.66 4.70 -9.30
N GLU A 39 20.86 3.57 -8.60
CA GLU A 39 21.74 2.49 -9.07
C GLU A 39 21.05 1.60 -10.11
N PHE A 40 19.77 1.27 -9.88
CA PHE A 40 19.05 0.26 -10.66
C PHE A 40 17.85 0.80 -11.43
N GLY A 41 17.49 2.06 -11.26
CA GLY A 41 16.28 2.64 -11.85
C GLY A 41 14.99 2.07 -11.29
N CYS A 42 15.03 1.56 -10.06
CA CYS A 42 13.86 0.99 -9.39
C CYS A 42 12.76 2.03 -9.20
N LYS A 43 11.50 1.62 -9.43
CA LYS A 43 10.32 2.39 -9.09
C LYS A 43 9.56 1.67 -7.98
N PHE A 44 8.89 2.46 -7.14
CA PHE A 44 8.23 1.95 -5.95
C PHE A 44 6.76 2.38 -5.91
N ASN A 45 5.90 1.47 -5.45
CA ASN A 45 4.56 1.79 -5.03
C ASN A 45 4.50 1.72 -3.51
N LEU A 46 4.18 2.84 -2.87
CA LEU A 46 4.13 2.96 -1.42
C LEU A 46 2.66 2.93 -0.98
N PHE A 47 2.29 1.89 -0.23
CA PHE A 47 0.95 1.74 0.34
C PHE A 47 0.92 2.34 1.73
N ILE A 48 0.16 3.43 1.88
CA ILE A 48 0.23 4.34 3.02
C ILE A 48 -1.12 4.39 3.73
N PRO A 49 -1.20 4.04 5.04
CA PRO A 49 -2.36 4.32 5.87
C PRO A 49 -2.56 5.82 6.05
N SER A 50 -3.77 6.33 5.83
CA SER A 50 -4.00 7.78 5.82
C SER A 50 -4.05 8.42 7.22
N ASN A 51 -4.19 7.62 8.28
CA ASN A 51 -4.15 8.05 9.67
C ASN A 51 -3.71 6.89 10.57
N TYR A 52 -2.45 6.49 10.43
CA TYR A 52 -1.91 5.30 11.09
C TYR A 52 -2.22 5.27 12.59
N HIS A 53 -2.90 4.22 13.05
CA HIS A 53 -3.39 4.01 14.42
C HIS A 53 -4.18 5.20 15.00
N GLY A 54 -4.71 6.10 14.16
CA GLY A 54 -5.43 7.30 14.57
C GLY A 54 -4.56 8.37 15.21
N LYS A 55 -3.25 8.32 14.96
CA LYS A 55 -2.26 9.23 15.56
C LYS A 55 -1.53 10.09 14.54
N TYR A 56 -1.50 9.66 13.28
CA TYR A 56 -0.69 10.28 12.25
C TYR A 56 -1.53 10.59 11.00
N PRO A 57 -2.53 11.50 11.11
CA PRO A 57 -3.31 11.89 9.95
C PRO A 57 -2.43 12.60 8.93
N LEU A 58 -2.50 12.19 7.67
CA LEU A 58 -1.65 12.74 6.60
C LEU A 58 -1.80 14.25 6.46
N SER A 59 -2.99 14.79 6.74
CA SER A 59 -3.25 16.22 6.69
C SER A 59 -2.41 17.06 7.65
N GLU A 60 -1.88 16.47 8.71
CA GLU A 60 -0.96 17.10 9.66
C GLU A 60 0.52 16.90 9.26
N HIS A 61 0.77 16.10 8.21
CA HIS A 61 2.11 15.72 7.74
C HIS A 61 2.28 15.98 6.23
N LYS A 62 1.76 17.10 5.75
CA LYS A 62 1.76 17.42 4.30
C LYS A 62 3.16 17.46 3.70
N ASP A 63 4.13 18.00 4.40
CA ASP A 63 5.52 18.06 3.92
C ASP A 63 6.10 16.67 3.67
N TRP A 64 5.73 15.67 4.51
CA TRP A 64 6.12 14.28 4.33
C TRP A 64 5.43 13.66 3.10
N VAL A 65 4.14 13.94 2.89
CA VAL A 65 3.43 13.50 1.68
C VAL A 65 4.03 14.14 0.43
N ASP A 66 4.31 15.45 0.49
CA ASP A 66 4.92 16.20 -0.62
C ASP A 66 6.31 15.68 -0.98
N PHE A 67 7.10 15.30 0.02
CA PHE A 67 8.41 14.69 -0.20
C PHE A 67 8.31 13.44 -1.09
N TRP A 68 7.33 12.56 -0.82
CA TRP A 68 7.16 11.34 -1.58
C TRP A 68 6.48 11.56 -2.94
N LYS A 69 5.37 12.31 -2.98
CA LYS A 69 4.60 12.49 -4.22
C LYS A 69 5.35 13.24 -5.32
N ASN A 70 6.39 14.00 -4.96
CA ASN A 70 7.20 14.73 -5.93
C ASN A 70 8.33 13.89 -6.57
N LYS A 71 8.44 12.60 -6.21
CA LYS A 71 9.42 11.70 -6.82
C LYS A 71 8.79 10.99 -8.01
N ASP A 72 9.36 11.13 -9.20
CA ASP A 72 8.86 10.53 -10.45
C ASP A 72 9.03 9.00 -10.52
N TRP A 73 9.70 8.43 -9.55
CA TRP A 73 9.90 7.00 -9.36
C TRP A 73 9.06 6.40 -8.23
N VAL A 74 8.17 7.18 -7.61
CA VAL A 74 7.27 6.76 -6.53
C VAL A 74 5.82 6.96 -6.96
N GLU A 75 4.99 5.96 -6.68
CA GLU A 75 3.53 6.05 -6.68
C GLU A 75 3.03 5.89 -5.25
N LEU A 76 2.14 6.78 -4.80
CA LEU A 76 1.49 6.65 -3.51
C LEU A 76 0.13 5.99 -3.70
N SER A 77 -0.13 4.95 -2.92
CA SER A 77 -1.38 4.19 -2.91
C SER A 77 -1.95 4.10 -1.51
N ALA A 78 -3.26 3.92 -1.40
CA ALA A 78 -3.92 3.83 -0.12
C ALA A 78 -3.72 2.46 0.53
N HIS A 79 -3.53 2.45 1.86
CA HIS A 79 -3.43 1.26 2.70
C HIS A 79 -4.36 1.32 3.90
N GLY A 80 -5.65 1.51 3.63
CA GLY A 80 -6.64 1.76 4.67
C GLY A 80 -6.57 3.18 5.24
N HIS A 81 -7.21 3.34 6.39
CA HIS A 81 -7.21 4.59 7.14
C HIS A 81 -6.40 4.47 8.41
N TYR A 82 -6.75 3.54 9.29
CA TYR A 82 -6.10 3.39 10.59
C TYR A 82 -5.05 2.30 10.64
N HIS A 83 -5.11 1.33 9.75
CA HIS A 83 -4.29 0.10 9.83
C HIS A 83 -4.47 -0.65 11.15
N ASP A 84 -5.65 -0.61 11.74
CA ASP A 84 -5.99 -1.34 12.96
C ASP A 84 -7.42 -1.89 12.91
N CYS A 85 -7.68 -2.92 13.70
CA CYS A 85 -8.99 -3.54 13.81
C CYS A 85 -9.83 -2.92 14.91
N ARG A 86 -10.19 -1.63 14.76
CA ARG A 86 -11.04 -0.90 15.72
C ARG A 86 -12.39 -1.54 15.97
N ASN A 87 -12.84 -2.40 15.08
CA ASN A 87 -14.13 -3.09 15.16
C ASN A 87 -14.03 -4.49 15.79
N GLY A 88 -12.93 -4.82 16.46
CA GLY A 88 -12.78 -6.08 17.19
C GLY A 88 -12.34 -7.29 16.35
N GLY A 89 -11.93 -7.08 15.11
CA GLY A 89 -11.33 -8.12 14.27
C GLY A 89 -9.89 -8.50 14.71
N PRO A 90 -9.32 -9.54 14.13
CA PRO A 90 -7.98 -9.98 14.50
C PRO A 90 -6.90 -9.05 13.94
N GLY A 91 -6.04 -8.55 14.82
CA GLY A 91 -4.81 -7.85 14.46
C GLY A 91 -5.03 -6.55 13.68
N GLU A 92 -4.33 -6.39 12.57
CA GLU A 92 -4.30 -5.17 11.76
C GLU A 92 -5.19 -5.22 10.51
N CYS A 93 -6.19 -6.10 10.50
CA CYS A 93 -7.05 -6.37 9.35
C CYS A 93 -8.27 -5.44 9.31
N GLU A 94 -8.05 -4.17 9.07
CA GLU A 94 -9.04 -3.08 9.15
C GLU A 94 -10.34 -3.35 8.37
N PHE A 95 -10.26 -4.06 7.24
CA PHE A 95 -11.39 -4.31 6.32
C PHE A 95 -12.00 -5.72 6.44
N ALA A 96 -11.48 -6.57 7.34
CA ALA A 96 -11.92 -7.96 7.44
C ALA A 96 -13.39 -8.09 7.87
N GLU A 97 -13.84 -7.25 8.80
CA GLU A 97 -15.16 -7.34 9.43
C GLU A 97 -16.12 -6.19 9.04
N LEU A 98 -15.72 -5.30 8.15
CA LEU A 98 -16.57 -4.20 7.70
C LEU A 98 -17.62 -4.71 6.71
N ASP A 99 -18.88 -4.31 6.91
CA ASP A 99 -19.89 -4.39 5.87
C ASP A 99 -19.61 -3.32 4.77
N TYR A 100 -20.41 -3.33 3.72
CA TYR A 100 -20.24 -2.41 2.61
C TYR A 100 -20.29 -0.93 3.06
N ASN A 101 -21.24 -0.55 3.92
CA ASN A 101 -21.38 0.84 4.34
C ASN A 101 -20.24 1.29 5.26
N GLY A 102 -19.83 0.44 6.20
CA GLY A 102 -18.67 0.69 7.05
C GLY A 102 -17.38 0.82 6.25
N ALA A 103 -17.22 0.02 5.19
CA ALA A 103 -16.08 0.14 4.29
C ALA A 103 -16.10 1.44 3.48
N ILE A 104 -17.27 1.86 2.97
CA ILE A 104 -17.41 3.16 2.29
C ILE A 104 -17.10 4.33 3.21
N GLU A 105 -17.58 4.31 4.46
CA GLU A 105 -17.26 5.35 5.45
C GLU A 105 -15.75 5.41 5.70
N ARG A 106 -15.12 4.26 5.94
CA ARG A 106 -13.67 4.15 6.17
C ARG A 106 -12.83 4.65 4.98
N ILE A 107 -13.25 4.32 3.75
CA ILE A 107 -12.61 4.81 2.53
C ILE A 107 -12.80 6.33 2.40
N SER A 108 -13.98 6.85 2.74
CA SER A 108 -14.27 8.28 2.68
C SER A 108 -13.39 9.07 3.64
N ASP A 109 -13.19 8.57 4.86
CA ASP A 109 -12.29 9.17 5.84
C ASP A 109 -10.85 9.18 5.32
N SER A 110 -10.40 8.05 4.76
CA SER A 110 -9.09 7.95 4.13
C SER A 110 -8.91 8.94 3.00
N MET A 111 -9.85 8.99 2.07
CA MET A 111 -9.81 9.92 0.94
C MET A 111 -9.86 11.39 1.37
N SER A 112 -10.54 11.71 2.48
CA SER A 112 -10.54 13.05 3.06
C SER A 112 -9.13 13.48 3.50
N GLU A 113 -8.37 12.59 4.14
CA GLU A 113 -6.99 12.88 4.54
C GLU A 113 -6.09 13.10 3.32
N TRP A 114 -6.18 12.22 2.32
CA TRP A 114 -5.43 12.35 1.07
C TRP A 114 -5.75 13.64 0.32
N SER A 115 -7.04 13.99 0.23
CA SER A 115 -7.50 15.22 -0.45
C SER A 115 -6.92 16.49 0.19
N LYS A 116 -6.78 16.52 1.51
CA LYS A 116 -6.15 17.64 2.22
C LYS A 116 -4.65 17.79 1.90
N CYS A 117 -4.02 16.73 1.36
CA CYS A 117 -2.63 16.74 0.88
C CYS A 117 -2.52 17.00 -0.63
N ASP A 118 -3.60 17.44 -1.27
CA ASP A 118 -3.66 17.66 -2.72
C ASP A 118 -3.23 16.40 -3.52
N TYR A 119 -3.69 15.24 -3.07
CA TYR A 119 -3.41 13.95 -3.69
C TYR A 119 -4.62 13.01 -3.55
N LEU A 120 -4.88 12.19 -4.55
CA LEU A 120 -5.87 11.14 -4.51
C LEU A 120 -5.25 9.85 -5.06
N PRO A 121 -5.06 8.82 -4.22
CA PRO A 121 -4.45 7.57 -4.66
C PRO A 121 -5.38 6.81 -5.62
N GLU A 122 -4.81 6.27 -6.69
CA GLU A 122 -5.54 5.41 -7.63
C GLU A 122 -5.60 3.96 -7.18
N GLY A 123 -4.60 3.52 -6.43
CA GLY A 123 -4.45 2.16 -5.98
C GLY A 123 -4.80 1.95 -4.51
N PHE A 124 -5.18 0.72 -4.19
CA PHE A 124 -5.47 0.29 -2.82
C PHE A 124 -4.86 -1.08 -2.52
N ARG A 125 -4.41 -1.26 -1.31
CA ARG A 125 -4.11 -2.56 -0.68
C ARG A 125 -4.74 -2.60 0.70
N MET A 126 -5.43 -3.70 1.03
CA MET A 126 -6.05 -3.82 2.34
C MET A 126 -5.02 -4.07 3.44
N PRO A 127 -5.12 -3.38 4.60
CA PRO A 127 -4.32 -3.68 5.78
C PRO A 127 -4.46 -5.13 6.22
N GLY A 128 -3.35 -5.76 6.60
CA GLY A 128 -3.31 -7.16 7.01
C GLY A 128 -3.71 -8.15 5.90
N TRP A 129 -3.81 -7.71 4.64
CA TRP A 129 -4.20 -8.51 3.47
C TRP A 129 -5.60 -9.11 3.52
N LEU A 130 -6.43 -8.77 4.50
CA LEU A 130 -7.76 -9.34 4.68
C LEU A 130 -8.87 -8.33 4.42
N CYS A 131 -9.87 -8.79 3.68
CA CYS A 131 -11.17 -8.16 3.52
C CYS A 131 -12.21 -9.26 3.28
N ASN A 132 -13.48 -8.92 3.47
CA ASN A 132 -14.59 -9.76 3.05
C ASN A 132 -15.15 -9.29 1.70
N GLN A 133 -16.16 -9.99 1.17
CA GLN A 133 -16.76 -9.66 -0.14
C GLN A 133 -17.42 -8.27 -0.15
N GLU A 134 -18.05 -7.85 0.94
CA GLU A 134 -18.74 -6.55 1.03
C GLU A 134 -17.75 -5.39 1.05
N SER A 135 -16.72 -5.47 1.90
CA SER A 135 -15.67 -4.46 1.94
C SER A 135 -14.81 -4.48 0.67
N GLY A 136 -14.57 -5.65 0.08
CA GLY A 136 -13.88 -5.78 -1.20
C GLY A 136 -14.62 -5.09 -2.34
N ARG A 137 -15.96 -5.21 -2.40
CA ARG A 137 -16.79 -4.50 -3.37
C ARG A 137 -16.68 -3.00 -3.20
N ALA A 138 -16.79 -2.49 -1.96
CA ALA A 138 -16.66 -1.06 -1.67
C ALA A 138 -15.29 -0.51 -2.10
N ILE A 139 -14.21 -1.25 -1.84
CA ILE A 139 -12.85 -0.92 -2.29
C ILE A 139 -12.81 -0.82 -3.82
N GLY A 140 -13.30 -1.83 -4.51
CA GLY A 140 -13.25 -1.90 -5.98
C GLY A 140 -14.05 -0.81 -6.69
N GLU A 141 -15.08 -0.26 -6.05
CA GLU A 141 -15.86 0.86 -6.58
C GLU A 141 -15.16 2.22 -6.46
N LYS A 142 -14.16 2.33 -5.57
CA LYS A 142 -13.51 3.59 -5.24
C LYS A 142 -12.10 3.74 -5.82
N TYR A 143 -11.44 2.63 -6.09
CA TYR A 143 -10.06 2.63 -6.58
C TYR A 143 -9.94 2.04 -7.98
N SER A 144 -9.02 2.59 -8.77
CA SER A 144 -8.77 2.13 -10.15
C SER A 144 -8.16 0.73 -10.20
N TYR A 145 -7.43 0.36 -9.15
CA TYR A 145 -6.90 -0.99 -8.99
C TYR A 145 -6.74 -1.38 -7.52
N VAL A 146 -6.73 -2.69 -7.27
CA VAL A 146 -6.48 -3.28 -5.96
C VAL A 146 -5.30 -4.24 -6.06
N ALA A 147 -4.27 -4.01 -5.23
CA ALA A 147 -3.17 -4.96 -5.09
C ALA A 147 -3.53 -6.02 -4.05
N ILE A 148 -3.49 -7.29 -4.45
CA ILE A 148 -3.96 -8.41 -3.64
C ILE A 148 -2.87 -9.47 -3.45
N HIS A 149 -2.98 -10.22 -2.36
CA HIS A 149 -2.18 -11.42 -2.16
C HIS A 149 -2.78 -12.58 -2.96
N SER A 150 -1.95 -13.30 -3.71
CA SER A 150 -2.38 -14.33 -4.67
C SER A 150 -3.17 -15.50 -4.05
N HIS A 151 -3.02 -15.74 -2.74
CA HIS A 151 -3.70 -16.85 -2.06
C HIS A 151 -4.81 -16.41 -1.11
N LEU A 152 -4.76 -15.18 -0.58
CA LEU A 152 -5.71 -14.74 0.44
C LEU A 152 -6.98 -14.10 -0.14
N ASN A 153 -6.87 -13.49 -1.31
CA ASN A 153 -7.94 -12.68 -1.88
C ASN A 153 -8.50 -13.21 -3.20
N ASP A 154 -8.10 -14.41 -3.64
CA ASP A 154 -8.52 -14.97 -4.95
C ASP A 154 -10.04 -15.15 -5.09
N SER A 155 -10.75 -15.36 -3.98
CA SER A 155 -12.21 -15.52 -3.97
C SER A 155 -12.98 -14.21 -3.93
N ILE A 156 -12.32 -13.07 -3.72
CA ILE A 156 -12.96 -11.77 -3.61
C ILE A 156 -13.13 -11.15 -5.00
N ASN A 157 -14.35 -10.77 -5.32
CA ASN A 157 -14.63 -10.01 -6.54
C ASN A 157 -14.65 -8.51 -6.23
N PHE A 158 -13.59 -7.83 -6.56
CA PHE A 158 -13.47 -6.38 -6.38
C PHE A 158 -14.22 -5.56 -7.44
N GLY A 159 -14.57 -6.15 -8.59
CA GLY A 159 -15.20 -5.41 -9.69
C GLY A 159 -14.28 -4.42 -10.41
N THR A 160 -13.02 -4.35 -10.06
CA THR A 160 -11.98 -3.50 -10.67
C THR A 160 -10.74 -4.29 -11.01
N LYS A 161 -9.73 -3.64 -11.60
CA LYS A 161 -8.45 -4.28 -11.92
C LYS A 161 -7.79 -4.77 -10.64
N THR A 162 -7.44 -6.05 -10.61
CA THR A 162 -6.63 -6.63 -9.54
C THR A 162 -5.21 -6.88 -10.00
N ILE A 163 -4.24 -6.53 -9.15
CA ILE A 163 -2.83 -6.80 -9.37
C ILE A 163 -2.44 -7.83 -8.31
N LYS A 164 -2.16 -9.06 -8.77
CA LYS A 164 -1.76 -10.15 -7.89
C LYS A 164 -0.28 -10.08 -7.60
N GLY A 165 0.08 -10.14 -6.34
CA GLY A 165 1.46 -10.20 -5.88
C GLY A 165 1.65 -11.33 -4.90
N GLU A 166 2.90 -11.71 -4.70
CA GLU A 166 3.32 -12.62 -3.64
C GLU A 166 4.11 -11.83 -2.61
N VAL A 167 3.75 -12.00 -1.34
CA VAL A 167 4.57 -11.55 -0.22
C VAL A 167 5.53 -12.68 0.09
N GLY A 168 6.80 -12.43 -0.06
CA GLY A 168 7.80 -13.43 0.25
C GLY A 168 9.14 -12.80 0.61
N ILE A 169 9.83 -13.46 1.53
CA ILE A 169 11.26 -13.24 1.71
C ILE A 169 11.95 -14.17 0.72
N HIS A 170 12.30 -13.64 -0.44
CA HIS A 170 13.18 -14.39 -1.33
C HIS A 170 14.63 -14.18 -0.89
N LYS A 171 15.21 -15.21 -0.28
CA LYS A 171 16.67 -15.27 -0.13
C LYS A 171 17.26 -15.55 -1.51
N THR A 172 17.75 -14.52 -2.15
CA THR A 172 18.82 -14.70 -3.12
C THR A 172 20.15 -14.74 -2.36
N ASP A 173 21.15 -15.42 -2.88
CA ASP A 173 22.43 -15.66 -2.19
C ASP A 173 23.18 -14.40 -1.71
N SER A 174 22.66 -13.22 -1.95
CA SER A 174 23.31 -11.95 -1.61
C SER A 174 22.39 -10.82 -1.13
N ILE A 175 21.06 -10.91 -1.20
CA ILE A 175 20.16 -9.83 -0.82
C ILE A 175 18.96 -10.38 -0.06
N ASN A 176 18.81 -9.97 1.21
CA ASN A 176 17.56 -10.15 1.95
C ASN A 176 16.61 -9.04 1.53
N VAL A 177 15.62 -9.34 0.71
CA VAL A 177 14.59 -8.39 0.33
C VAL A 177 13.40 -8.61 1.26
N TRP A 178 13.17 -7.67 2.17
CA TRP A 178 12.06 -7.69 3.10
C TRP A 178 10.83 -7.02 2.46
N ASN A 179 9.66 -7.66 2.60
CA ASN A 179 8.36 -7.13 2.17
C ASN A 179 8.30 -6.58 0.73
N ASN A 180 8.93 -7.23 -0.20
CA ASN A 180 8.75 -6.86 -1.60
C ASN A 180 7.67 -7.72 -2.23
N THR A 181 6.63 -7.09 -2.70
CA THR A 181 5.66 -7.73 -3.58
C THR A 181 6.17 -7.59 -5.00
N PHE A 182 6.54 -8.70 -5.62
CA PHE A 182 6.84 -8.73 -7.04
C PHE A 182 5.51 -8.91 -7.79
N MET A 183 5.15 -7.93 -8.60
CA MET A 183 4.03 -8.04 -9.51
C MET A 183 4.57 -8.34 -10.91
N PHE A 184 4.16 -9.48 -11.45
CA PHE A 184 4.52 -9.92 -12.80
C PHE A 184 3.41 -9.60 -13.79
#